data_43021aaa830263bfc688c0c4490874b4
#
_entry.id   43021aaa830263bfc688c0c4490874b4
#
_cell.length_a   1.000
_cell.length_b   1.000
_cell.length_c   1.000
_cell.angle_alpha   90.00
_cell.angle_beta   90.00
_cell.angle_gamma   90.00
#
_symmetry.space_group_name_H-M   'P 1'
#
loop_
_entity.id
_entity.type
_entity.pdbx_description
1 polymer ?
#
loop_
_entity_poly.entity_id
_entity_poly.type
_entity_poly.pdbx_seq_one_letter_code
_entity_poly.pdbx_strand_id
1 'polypeptide(L)'
;LTRGEERFSYIFAPELYERLRWFVRLRWWAAVGLLVTSIFGPALGLPGAWPALGLLGGFVCAYNVFFRVALARREQHPGGLRGLRSCALRQMVMDLVALLVTAHFTGGMLSPVLPFFTIHMALGTIMIATETMHVLATVTALGLLGVYVGESSGWIAFHGIHPDVTECGRACDLHLLAITVAMFGIIYLTDSVTSRFKRRNIELHHAKREMEEQAARLQQALEDIRRVEERKSHYMQISAHQLRSPLGTIKTTLRVLLDGYVDPSSEKGRKFLEGAVERVDELLAIVGDLLELAKVREGLEKAPWARNVNLNQLLADIFDSLEPAADAKNLRLVPDFRGVAVLEYGVPPDLVYAFENLVENAIKYSEQGGEVVVELRVVDGRARVRVMDRGIGIPEEMLDDIFLEFVRAPNAKRHTREGTGLGLSIVKEVIEAHGGRVWAERREGGGTVFVVELPLRGDPRPRSRDRNAGVTREEPAS
;
A
#
# COMPACT_ATOMS: atom_id res chain seq x y z
N LEU A 1 12.49 21.89 -15.72
CA LEU A 1 11.52 21.80 -14.61
C LEU A 1 11.53 20.38 -14.08
N THR A 2 11.92 20.20 -12.82
CA THR A 2 11.94 18.89 -12.19
C THR A 2 10.49 18.40 -11.98
N ARG A 3 10.24 17.08 -12.09
CA ARG A 3 8.91 16.45 -11.87
C ARG A 3 8.23 16.89 -10.54
N GLY A 4 8.99 17.40 -9.59
CA GLY A 4 8.49 17.97 -8.32
C GLY A 4 7.79 19.31 -8.50
N GLU A 5 8.28 20.19 -9.36
CA GLU A 5 7.68 21.51 -9.59
C GLU A 5 6.35 21.44 -10.36
N GLU A 6 6.18 20.48 -11.25
CA GLU A 6 4.91 20.25 -11.94
C GLU A 6 3.81 19.74 -10.99
N ARG A 7 4.14 18.84 -10.07
CA ARG A 7 3.19 18.34 -9.05
C ARG A 7 2.76 19.43 -8.07
N PHE A 8 3.70 20.30 -7.66
CA PHE A 8 3.39 21.50 -6.84
C PHE A 8 2.50 22.49 -7.59
N SER A 9 2.69 22.61 -8.90
CA SER A 9 1.90 23.48 -9.78
C SER A 9 0.42 23.11 -9.79
N TYR A 10 0.08 21.82 -9.85
CA TYR A 10 -1.31 21.34 -9.90
C TYR A 10 -2.09 21.56 -8.59
N ILE A 11 -1.41 21.51 -7.44
CA ILE A 11 -2.08 21.63 -6.12
C ILE A 11 -2.41 23.10 -5.80
N PHE A 12 -1.56 24.04 -6.21
CA PHE A 12 -1.70 25.46 -5.84
C PHE A 12 -2.36 26.36 -6.92
N ALA A 13 -2.46 25.89 -8.16
CA ALA A 13 -3.09 26.65 -9.24
C ALA A 13 -4.59 26.93 -8.99
N PRO A 14 -5.41 25.97 -8.53
CA PRO A 14 -6.83 26.23 -8.24
C PRO A 14 -7.01 27.26 -7.13
N GLU A 15 -6.20 27.18 -6.08
CA GLU A 15 -6.28 28.10 -4.94
C GLU A 15 -5.89 29.53 -5.34
N LEU A 16 -4.86 29.70 -6.16
CA LEU A 16 -4.46 31.02 -6.68
C LEU A 16 -5.52 31.57 -7.63
N TYR A 17 -6.15 30.71 -8.44
CA TYR A 17 -7.25 31.11 -9.32
C TYR A 17 -8.47 31.64 -8.53
N GLU A 18 -8.88 30.94 -7.50
CA GLU A 18 -9.98 31.36 -6.59
C GLU A 18 -9.67 32.69 -5.93
N ARG A 19 -8.45 32.91 -5.47
CA ARG A 19 -8.00 34.18 -4.86
C ARG A 19 -8.05 35.33 -5.86
N LEU A 20 -7.58 35.09 -7.10
CA LEU A 20 -7.65 36.11 -8.16
C LEU A 20 -9.11 36.46 -8.52
N ARG A 21 -10.00 35.50 -8.54
CA ARG A 21 -11.42 35.67 -8.79
C ARG A 21 -12.10 36.49 -7.69
N TRP A 22 -11.72 36.22 -6.44
CA TRP A 22 -12.16 37.00 -5.30
C TRP A 22 -11.67 38.45 -5.39
N PHE A 23 -10.43 38.66 -5.80
CA PHE A 23 -9.84 40.00 -5.98
C PHE A 23 -10.55 40.82 -7.06
N VAL A 24 -10.90 40.19 -8.17
CA VAL A 24 -11.75 40.81 -9.22
C VAL A 24 -13.12 41.25 -8.66
N ARG A 25 -13.72 40.47 -7.77
CA ARG A 25 -15.00 40.84 -7.12
C ARG A 25 -14.84 42.02 -6.16
N LEU A 26 -13.77 41.99 -5.37
CA LEU A 26 -13.51 43.09 -4.42
C LEU A 26 -13.32 44.42 -5.12
N ARG A 27 -12.68 44.45 -6.27
CA ARG A 27 -12.40 45.63 -7.07
C ARG A 27 -13.67 46.33 -7.59
N TRP A 28 -14.76 45.58 -7.79
CA TRP A 28 -16.06 46.20 -8.13
C TRP A 28 -16.55 47.14 -7.05
N TRP A 29 -16.36 46.78 -5.78
CA TRP A 29 -16.73 47.66 -4.65
C TRP A 29 -15.89 48.93 -4.62
N ALA A 30 -14.60 48.83 -4.92
CA ALA A 30 -13.74 50.00 -5.02
C ALA A 30 -14.17 50.93 -6.18
N ALA A 31 -14.46 50.37 -7.34
CA ALA A 31 -14.95 51.13 -8.50
C ALA A 31 -16.29 51.83 -8.22
N VAL A 32 -17.23 51.10 -7.61
CA VAL A 32 -18.53 51.70 -7.18
C VAL A 32 -18.30 52.81 -6.15
N GLY A 33 -17.40 52.60 -5.19
CA GLY A 33 -17.06 53.63 -4.21
C GLY A 33 -16.55 54.92 -4.87
N LEU A 34 -15.63 54.83 -5.84
CA LEU A 34 -15.10 55.97 -6.58
C LEU A 34 -16.21 56.71 -7.38
N LEU A 35 -17.09 55.94 -8.05
CA LEU A 35 -18.20 56.55 -8.83
C LEU A 35 -19.22 57.24 -7.91
N VAL A 36 -19.60 56.59 -6.81
CA VAL A 36 -20.50 57.15 -5.81
C VAL A 36 -19.92 58.45 -5.22
N THR A 37 -18.65 58.42 -4.82
CA THR A 37 -17.96 59.61 -4.27
C THR A 37 -17.88 60.72 -5.31
N SER A 38 -17.65 60.41 -6.58
CA SER A 38 -17.62 61.37 -7.68
C SER A 38 -18.98 62.10 -7.89
N ILE A 39 -20.10 61.40 -7.64
CA ILE A 39 -21.45 61.94 -7.80
C ILE A 39 -21.89 62.75 -6.56
N PHE A 40 -21.68 62.20 -5.39
CA PHE A 40 -22.18 62.77 -4.14
C PHE A 40 -21.27 63.87 -3.54
N GLY A 41 -19.96 63.82 -3.82
CA GLY A 41 -18.98 64.76 -3.34
C GLY A 41 -19.37 66.22 -3.70
N PRO A 42 -19.66 66.54 -4.97
CA PRO A 42 -20.14 67.83 -5.37
C PRO A 42 -21.48 68.23 -4.69
N ALA A 43 -22.41 67.30 -4.56
CA ALA A 43 -23.72 67.51 -3.95
C ALA A 43 -23.62 67.85 -2.46
N LEU A 44 -22.53 67.34 -1.79
CA LEU A 44 -22.26 67.69 -0.37
C LEU A 44 -21.46 69.02 -0.20
N GLY A 45 -21.16 69.72 -1.29
CA GLY A 45 -20.36 70.91 -1.26
C GLY A 45 -18.91 70.76 -0.88
N LEU A 46 -18.38 69.50 -0.98
CA LEU A 46 -16.99 69.19 -0.65
C LEU A 46 -16.09 69.69 -1.79
N PRO A 47 -14.95 70.32 -1.53
CA PRO A 47 -13.97 70.64 -2.54
C PRO A 47 -13.28 69.36 -3.00
N GLY A 48 -12.96 69.26 -4.31
CA GLY A 48 -12.26 68.13 -4.84
C GLY A 48 -12.32 67.97 -6.37
N ALA A 49 -11.50 67.11 -6.92
CA ALA A 49 -11.43 66.81 -8.36
C ALA A 49 -12.43 65.71 -8.75
N TRP A 50 -13.70 65.88 -8.48
CA TRP A 50 -14.77 64.89 -8.65
C TRP A 50 -14.87 64.28 -10.05
N PRO A 51 -14.73 65.09 -11.15
CA PRO A 51 -14.71 64.48 -12.49
C PRO A 51 -13.55 63.52 -12.74
N ALA A 52 -12.37 63.82 -12.15
CA ALA A 52 -11.22 62.94 -12.24
C ALA A 52 -11.43 61.59 -11.53
N LEU A 53 -12.08 61.62 -10.33
CA LEU A 53 -12.47 60.40 -9.60
C LEU A 53 -13.51 59.58 -10.37
N GLY A 54 -14.44 60.22 -11.05
CA GLY A 54 -15.42 59.57 -11.91
C GLY A 54 -14.76 58.85 -13.10
N LEU A 55 -13.83 59.52 -13.78
CA LEU A 55 -13.05 58.95 -14.86
C LEU A 55 -12.18 57.75 -14.37
N LEU A 56 -11.57 57.92 -13.21
CA LEU A 56 -10.76 56.85 -12.57
C LEU A 56 -11.63 55.63 -12.20
N GLY A 57 -12.83 55.84 -11.64
CA GLY A 57 -13.80 54.80 -11.38
C GLY A 57 -14.20 54.02 -12.64
N GLY A 58 -14.45 54.76 -13.74
CA GLY A 58 -14.69 54.16 -15.06
C GLY A 58 -13.50 53.36 -15.58
N PHE A 59 -12.27 53.84 -15.40
CA PHE A 59 -11.04 53.13 -15.76
C PHE A 59 -10.87 51.85 -14.92
N VAL A 60 -11.13 51.90 -13.62
CA VAL A 60 -11.10 50.71 -12.75
C VAL A 60 -12.13 49.68 -13.20
N CYS A 61 -13.33 50.08 -13.59
CA CYS A 61 -14.32 49.19 -14.18
C CYS A 61 -13.81 48.52 -15.47
N ALA A 62 -13.24 49.30 -16.37
CA ALA A 62 -12.76 48.83 -17.66
C ALA A 62 -11.66 47.75 -17.52
N TYR A 63 -10.62 48.05 -16.73
CA TYR A 63 -9.55 47.03 -16.56
C TYR A 63 -10.01 45.84 -15.73
N ASN A 64 -11.00 46.02 -14.82
CA ASN A 64 -11.56 44.89 -14.08
C ASN A 64 -12.34 43.94 -14.98
N VAL A 65 -13.09 44.45 -15.96
CA VAL A 65 -13.71 43.62 -17.02
C VAL A 65 -12.64 42.87 -17.82
N PHE A 66 -11.56 43.55 -18.19
CA PHE A 66 -10.45 42.92 -18.91
C PHE A 66 -9.86 41.73 -18.11
N PHE A 67 -9.55 41.93 -16.82
CA PHE A 67 -9.03 40.88 -15.97
C PHE A 67 -10.01 39.73 -15.74
N ARG A 68 -11.32 40.06 -15.61
CA ARG A 68 -12.37 39.04 -15.52
C ARG A 68 -12.40 38.15 -16.75
N VAL A 69 -12.34 38.72 -17.97
CA VAL A 69 -12.32 37.97 -19.22
C VAL A 69 -11.03 37.20 -19.39
N ALA A 70 -9.89 37.82 -19.06
CA ALA A 70 -8.58 37.15 -19.10
C ALA A 70 -8.50 35.94 -18.14
N LEU A 71 -9.13 36.05 -16.99
CA LEU A 71 -9.19 34.95 -16.01
C LEU A 71 -10.13 33.82 -16.47
N ALA A 72 -11.30 34.16 -17.02
CA ALA A 72 -12.26 33.19 -17.55
C ALA A 72 -11.69 32.39 -18.73
N ARG A 73 -10.93 33.02 -19.64
CA ARG A 73 -10.23 32.33 -20.72
C ARG A 73 -9.17 31.34 -20.24
N ARG A 74 -8.55 31.61 -19.09
CA ARG A 74 -7.55 30.73 -18.48
C ARG A 74 -8.13 29.55 -17.71
N GLU A 75 -9.39 29.61 -17.33
CA GLU A 75 -10.14 28.50 -16.76
C GLU A 75 -10.29 27.36 -17.77
N GLN A 76 -10.51 27.72 -19.04
CA GLN A 76 -10.65 26.76 -20.16
C GLN A 76 -9.31 26.19 -20.66
N HIS A 77 -8.21 26.93 -20.45
CA HIS A 77 -6.86 26.51 -20.85
C HIS A 77 -5.91 26.86 -19.69
N PRO A 78 -5.69 25.95 -18.75
CA PRO A 78 -4.85 26.19 -17.59
C PRO A 78 -3.39 26.36 -18.03
N GLY A 79 -3.03 27.56 -18.43
CA GLY A 79 -1.65 28.00 -18.52
C GLY A 79 -1.06 27.93 -17.12
N GLY A 80 0.06 27.19 -16.95
CA GLY A 80 0.65 26.85 -15.68
C GLY A 80 0.75 28.02 -14.69
N LEU A 81 1.11 27.73 -13.45
CA LEU A 81 1.23 28.66 -12.31
C LEU A 81 1.94 29.99 -12.66
N ARG A 82 2.91 29.98 -13.59
CA ARG A 82 3.60 31.16 -14.09
C ARG A 82 2.64 32.19 -14.73
N GLY A 83 1.69 31.71 -15.51
CA GLY A 83 0.69 32.57 -16.16
C GLY A 83 -0.26 33.21 -15.17
N LEU A 84 -0.68 32.49 -14.12
CA LEU A 84 -1.53 33.03 -13.05
C LEU A 84 -0.79 34.03 -12.19
N ARG A 85 0.48 33.77 -11.85
CA ARG A 85 1.34 34.70 -11.09
C ARG A 85 1.59 36.00 -11.86
N SER A 86 1.85 35.92 -13.16
CA SER A 86 1.99 37.10 -14.02
C SER A 86 0.68 37.90 -14.13
N CYS A 87 -0.47 37.24 -14.10
CA CYS A 87 -1.77 37.89 -14.05
C CYS A 87 -1.97 38.59 -12.72
N ALA A 88 -1.63 37.93 -11.60
CA ALA A 88 -1.69 38.52 -10.25
C ALA A 88 -0.84 39.80 -10.14
N LEU A 89 0.42 39.71 -10.61
CA LEU A 89 1.33 40.86 -10.60
C LEU A 89 0.80 42.04 -11.39
N ARG A 90 0.30 41.80 -12.61
CA ARG A 90 -0.30 42.89 -13.43
C ARG A 90 -1.51 43.52 -12.78
N GLN A 91 -2.38 42.69 -12.17
CA GLN A 91 -3.52 43.20 -11.39
C GLN A 91 -3.06 44.09 -10.23
N MET A 92 -2.06 43.65 -9.49
CA MET A 92 -1.55 44.39 -8.33
C MET A 92 -0.92 45.73 -8.72
N VAL A 93 -0.11 45.73 -9.80
CA VAL A 93 0.48 46.98 -10.31
C VAL A 93 -0.60 48.00 -10.73
N MET A 94 -1.61 47.53 -11.48
CA MET A 94 -2.71 48.40 -11.91
C MET A 94 -3.50 48.98 -10.73
N ASP A 95 -3.73 48.14 -9.69
CA ASP A 95 -4.44 48.63 -8.49
C ASP A 95 -3.63 49.65 -7.70
N LEU A 96 -2.31 49.45 -7.56
CA LEU A 96 -1.44 50.41 -6.86
C LEU A 96 -1.30 51.72 -7.61
N VAL A 97 -1.25 51.68 -8.95
CA VAL A 97 -1.30 52.91 -9.77
C VAL A 97 -2.64 53.62 -9.58
N ALA A 98 -3.76 52.90 -9.63
CA ALA A 98 -5.07 53.49 -9.40
C ALA A 98 -5.21 54.10 -7.99
N LEU A 99 -4.67 53.44 -6.96
CA LEU A 99 -4.63 53.97 -5.59
C LEU A 99 -3.76 55.22 -5.49
N LEU A 100 -2.61 55.25 -6.16
CA LEU A 100 -1.71 56.42 -6.17
C LEU A 100 -2.40 57.65 -6.79
N VAL A 101 -3.05 57.44 -7.95
CA VAL A 101 -3.83 58.49 -8.61
C VAL A 101 -5.02 58.93 -7.74
N THR A 102 -5.70 57.97 -7.09
CA THR A 102 -6.81 58.31 -6.16
C THR A 102 -6.29 59.15 -4.99
N ALA A 103 -5.17 58.79 -4.39
CA ALA A 103 -4.56 59.51 -3.28
C ALA A 103 -4.24 60.95 -3.66
N HIS A 104 -3.66 61.17 -4.86
CA HIS A 104 -3.39 62.52 -5.38
C HIS A 104 -4.68 63.39 -5.47
N PHE A 105 -5.77 62.83 -6.06
CA PHE A 105 -7.01 63.59 -6.21
C PHE A 105 -7.89 63.72 -4.95
N THR A 106 -7.52 63.04 -3.87
CA THR A 106 -8.26 63.04 -2.59
C THR A 106 -7.50 63.68 -1.41
N GLY A 107 -6.38 64.34 -1.70
CA GLY A 107 -5.65 65.09 -0.67
C GLY A 107 -4.20 64.69 -0.48
N GLY A 108 -3.59 64.03 -1.43
CA GLY A 108 -2.19 63.64 -1.41
C GLY A 108 -1.83 62.79 -0.17
N MET A 109 -0.89 63.29 0.64
CA MET A 109 -0.47 62.62 1.89
C MET A 109 -1.50 62.68 3.04
N LEU A 110 -2.58 63.45 2.89
CA LEU A 110 -3.73 63.48 3.83
C LEU A 110 -4.93 62.69 3.32
N SER A 111 -4.76 61.99 2.22
CA SER A 111 -5.82 61.19 1.61
C SER A 111 -6.32 60.04 2.51
N PRO A 112 -7.65 59.90 2.66
CA PRO A 112 -8.23 58.79 3.40
C PRO A 112 -8.00 57.41 2.73
N VAL A 113 -7.44 57.41 1.51
CA VAL A 113 -7.16 56.16 0.75
C VAL A 113 -5.82 55.55 1.11
N LEU A 114 -4.91 56.25 1.79
CA LEU A 114 -3.58 55.78 2.14
C LEU A 114 -3.56 54.41 2.87
N PRO A 115 -4.46 54.11 3.83
CA PRO A 115 -4.47 52.79 4.48
C PRO A 115 -4.71 51.64 3.52
N PHE A 116 -5.36 51.87 2.37
CA PHE A 116 -5.61 50.81 1.39
C PHE A 116 -4.33 50.28 0.73
N PHE A 117 -3.23 51.04 0.72
CA PHE A 117 -1.93 50.55 0.27
C PHE A 117 -1.45 49.40 1.16
N THR A 118 -1.59 49.51 2.47
CA THR A 118 -1.19 48.41 3.40
C THR A 118 -2.06 47.18 3.20
N ILE A 119 -3.36 47.34 2.98
CA ILE A 119 -4.28 46.22 2.68
C ILE A 119 -3.88 45.55 1.37
N HIS A 120 -3.56 46.32 0.32
CA HIS A 120 -3.09 45.79 -0.96
C HIS A 120 -1.78 45.01 -0.82
N MET A 121 -0.82 45.53 -0.02
CA MET A 121 0.42 44.81 0.25
C MET A 121 0.18 43.49 0.98
N ALA A 122 -0.70 43.46 1.99
CA ALA A 122 -1.07 42.22 2.67
C ALA A 122 -1.67 41.18 1.71
N LEU A 123 -2.65 41.61 0.90
CA LEU A 123 -3.32 40.74 -0.06
C LEU A 123 -2.37 40.25 -1.16
N GLY A 124 -1.47 41.11 -1.63
CA GLY A 124 -0.46 40.78 -2.60
C GLY A 124 0.55 39.71 -2.10
N THR A 125 0.94 39.79 -0.85
CA THR A 125 1.88 38.82 -0.24
C THR A 125 1.30 37.41 -0.19
N ILE A 126 -0.01 37.28 -0.14
CA ILE A 126 -0.69 35.97 -0.19
C ILE A 126 -0.66 35.35 -1.61
N MET A 127 -0.56 36.19 -2.65
CA MET A 127 -0.72 35.79 -4.06
C MET A 127 0.59 35.77 -4.84
N ILE A 128 1.54 36.63 -4.47
CA ILE A 128 2.80 36.88 -5.18
C ILE A 128 3.97 36.58 -4.24
N ALA A 129 5.14 36.32 -4.79
CA ALA A 129 6.35 36.07 -3.99
C ALA A 129 6.71 37.30 -3.14
N THR A 130 7.10 37.09 -1.92
CA THR A 130 7.43 38.12 -0.92
C THR A 130 8.48 39.10 -1.44
N GLU A 131 9.51 38.61 -2.12
CA GLU A 131 10.56 39.45 -2.76
C GLU A 131 9.97 40.45 -3.75
N THR A 132 9.05 40.01 -4.61
CA THR A 132 8.34 40.87 -5.59
C THR A 132 7.49 41.90 -4.88
N MET A 133 6.89 41.54 -3.74
CA MET A 133 6.09 42.45 -2.95
C MET A 133 6.95 43.55 -2.28
N HIS A 134 8.16 43.25 -1.82
CA HIS A 134 9.09 44.26 -1.32
C HIS A 134 9.49 45.25 -2.40
N VAL A 135 9.78 44.80 -3.61
CA VAL A 135 10.05 45.67 -4.75
C VAL A 135 8.87 46.55 -5.04
N LEU A 136 7.66 45.99 -5.05
CA LEU A 136 6.45 46.72 -5.35
C LEU A 136 6.12 47.77 -4.27
N ALA A 137 6.36 47.43 -2.99
CA ALA A 137 6.24 48.36 -1.87
C ALA A 137 7.23 49.54 -1.98
N THR A 138 8.49 49.27 -2.36
CA THR A 138 9.52 50.25 -2.59
C THR A 138 9.11 51.23 -3.71
N VAL A 139 8.68 50.67 -4.86
CA VAL A 139 8.21 51.47 -6.00
C VAL A 139 6.99 52.35 -5.61
N THR A 140 6.08 51.78 -4.82
CA THR A 140 4.90 52.49 -4.33
C THR A 140 5.28 53.64 -3.36
N ALA A 141 6.19 53.38 -2.44
CA ALA A 141 6.70 54.39 -1.52
C ALA A 141 7.44 55.53 -2.26
N LEU A 142 8.24 55.20 -3.27
CA LEU A 142 8.84 56.22 -4.16
C LEU A 142 7.79 56.99 -4.96
N GLY A 143 6.72 56.32 -5.41
CA GLY A 143 5.59 56.96 -6.07
C GLY A 143 4.86 58.00 -5.16
N LEU A 144 4.59 57.59 -3.90
CA LEU A 144 4.00 58.50 -2.88
C LEU A 144 4.91 59.68 -2.56
N LEU A 145 6.22 59.43 -2.43
CA LEU A 145 7.24 60.46 -2.25
C LEU A 145 7.25 61.43 -3.45
N GLY A 146 7.18 60.90 -4.68
CA GLY A 146 7.12 61.71 -5.90
C GLY A 146 5.88 62.60 -5.96
N VAL A 147 4.70 62.10 -5.59
CA VAL A 147 3.47 62.92 -5.47
C VAL A 147 3.64 63.99 -4.42
N TYR A 148 4.15 63.65 -3.24
CA TYR A 148 4.40 64.59 -2.14
C TYR A 148 5.36 65.70 -2.53
N VAL A 149 6.52 65.37 -3.12
CA VAL A 149 7.47 66.37 -3.59
C VAL A 149 6.93 67.21 -4.72
N GLY A 150 6.20 66.62 -5.66
CA GLY A 150 5.57 67.31 -6.78
C GLY A 150 4.51 68.33 -6.30
N GLU A 151 3.69 67.94 -5.32
CA GLU A 151 2.67 68.82 -4.73
C GLU A 151 3.33 69.94 -3.86
N SER A 152 4.30 69.62 -3.04
CA SER A 152 4.98 70.57 -2.16
C SER A 152 5.86 71.60 -2.91
N SER A 153 6.43 71.19 -4.07
CA SER A 153 7.23 72.10 -4.92
C SER A 153 6.37 72.87 -5.93
N GLY A 154 5.07 72.63 -5.98
CA GLY A 154 4.16 73.31 -6.90
C GLY A 154 4.23 72.81 -8.36
N TRP A 155 4.95 71.72 -8.64
CA TRP A 155 5.01 71.10 -9.98
C TRP A 155 3.70 70.42 -10.35
N ILE A 156 2.99 69.88 -9.33
CA ILE A 156 1.70 69.23 -9.46
C ILE A 156 0.68 70.00 -8.63
N ALA A 157 -0.50 70.27 -9.19
CA ALA A 157 -1.56 70.99 -8.45
C ALA A 157 -2.09 70.13 -7.28
N PHE A 158 -2.12 70.68 -6.09
CA PHE A 158 -2.71 70.04 -4.90
C PHE A 158 -4.24 69.98 -5.03
N HIS A 159 -4.82 68.81 -4.81
CA HIS A 159 -6.27 68.60 -4.89
C HIS A 159 -6.81 68.10 -3.52
N GLY A 160 -6.66 68.93 -2.47
CA GLY A 160 -7.10 68.55 -1.13
C GLY A 160 -8.58 68.66 -0.94
N ILE A 161 -9.18 67.80 -0.14
CA ILE A 161 -10.56 67.87 0.32
C ILE A 161 -10.73 69.02 1.38
N HIS A 162 -9.62 69.44 2.01
CA HIS A 162 -9.55 70.53 2.98
C HIS A 162 -8.74 71.67 2.40
N PRO A 163 -9.41 72.81 1.97
CA PRO A 163 -8.73 73.90 1.32
C PRO A 163 -7.83 74.75 2.28
N ASP A 164 -8.05 74.60 3.59
CA ASP A 164 -7.29 75.36 4.59
C ASP A 164 -5.96 74.74 5.01
N VAL A 165 -5.60 73.59 4.49
CA VAL A 165 -4.35 72.88 4.84
C VAL A 165 -3.34 73.07 3.73
N THR A 166 -2.86 74.30 3.54
CA THR A 166 -1.78 74.57 2.57
C THR A 166 -0.39 74.31 3.12
N GLU A 167 -0.25 74.06 4.43
CA GLU A 167 1.03 73.73 5.06
C GLU A 167 0.99 72.36 5.75
N CYS A 168 1.14 71.30 4.95
CA CYS A 168 1.21 69.93 5.50
C CYS A 168 2.54 69.62 6.23
N GLY A 169 3.61 70.35 5.97
CA GLY A 169 4.88 70.32 6.65
C GLY A 169 5.27 68.96 7.27
N ARG A 170 5.73 69.03 8.54
CA ARG A 170 6.17 67.82 9.29
C ARG A 170 5.12 66.72 9.45
N ALA A 171 3.83 67.07 9.36
CA ALA A 171 2.75 66.08 9.47
C ALA A 171 2.73 65.13 8.24
N CYS A 172 2.98 65.64 7.05
CA CYS A 172 3.04 64.84 5.82
C CYS A 172 4.29 63.97 5.77
N ASP A 173 5.44 64.46 6.28
CA ASP A 173 6.66 63.65 6.42
C ASP A 173 6.40 62.43 7.32
N LEU A 174 5.72 62.66 8.46
CA LEU A 174 5.38 61.61 9.40
C LEU A 174 4.38 60.61 8.81
N HIS A 175 3.39 61.06 8.03
CA HIS A 175 2.45 60.20 7.35
C HIS A 175 3.13 59.31 6.28
N LEU A 176 4.02 59.89 5.47
CA LEU A 176 4.79 59.14 4.48
C LEU A 176 5.67 58.07 5.14
N LEU A 177 6.36 58.40 6.23
CA LEU A 177 7.14 57.45 7.00
C LEU A 177 6.26 56.34 7.58
N ALA A 178 5.14 56.70 8.23
CA ALA A 178 4.23 55.78 8.87
C ALA A 178 3.61 54.80 7.88
N ILE A 179 3.15 55.26 6.71
CA ILE A 179 2.55 54.37 5.69
C ILE A 179 3.62 53.45 5.08
N THR A 180 4.83 53.97 4.87
CA THR A 180 5.94 53.17 4.35
C THR A 180 6.32 52.03 5.33
N VAL A 181 6.49 52.38 6.62
CA VAL A 181 6.77 51.36 7.66
C VAL A 181 5.63 50.36 7.79
N ALA A 182 4.38 50.84 7.73
CA ALA A 182 3.21 49.95 7.78
C ALA A 182 3.14 49.00 6.58
N MET A 183 3.48 49.43 5.37
CA MET A 183 3.50 48.60 4.16
C MET A 183 4.52 47.46 4.30
N PHE A 184 5.76 47.76 4.75
CA PHE A 184 6.77 46.71 4.95
C PHE A 184 6.45 45.81 6.14
N GLY A 185 5.92 46.38 7.24
CA GLY A 185 5.49 45.64 8.42
C GLY A 185 4.40 44.63 8.11
N ILE A 186 3.41 45.00 7.31
CA ILE A 186 2.30 44.10 6.94
C ILE A 186 2.75 43.02 5.99
N ILE A 187 3.69 43.30 5.06
CA ILE A 187 4.31 42.27 4.21
C ILE A 187 5.00 41.23 5.07
N TYR A 188 5.84 41.67 6.01
CA TYR A 188 6.56 40.79 6.92
C TYR A 188 5.61 39.93 7.77
N LEU A 189 4.60 40.52 8.38
CA LEU A 189 3.62 39.78 9.20
C LEU A 189 2.83 38.77 8.38
N THR A 190 2.36 39.17 7.20
CA THR A 190 1.58 38.31 6.32
C THR A 190 2.42 37.13 5.81
N ASP A 191 3.67 37.37 5.43
CA ASP A 191 4.58 36.33 5.01
C ASP A 191 4.90 35.35 6.15
N SER A 192 5.21 35.90 7.34
CA SER A 192 5.48 35.08 8.52
C SER A 192 4.34 34.14 8.89
N VAL A 193 3.11 34.63 8.85
CA VAL A 193 1.90 33.83 9.13
C VAL A 193 1.68 32.81 8.02
N THR A 194 1.73 33.25 6.77
CA THR A 194 1.46 32.38 5.60
C THR A 194 2.48 31.25 5.50
N SER A 195 3.76 31.54 5.74
CA SER A 195 4.82 30.54 5.70
C SER A 195 4.67 29.49 6.79
N ARG A 196 4.27 29.88 8.01
CA ARG A 196 3.99 28.93 9.10
C ARG A 196 2.80 28.02 8.77
N PHE A 197 1.73 28.57 8.20
CA PHE A 197 0.57 27.78 7.75
C PHE A 197 0.95 26.79 6.66
N LYS A 198 1.74 27.20 5.66
CA LYS A 198 2.21 26.32 4.59
C LYS A 198 3.05 25.17 5.13
N ARG A 199 4.00 25.43 6.05
CA ARG A 199 4.82 24.38 6.67
C ARG A 199 3.96 23.38 7.44
N ARG A 200 3.05 23.85 8.28
CA ARG A 200 2.14 22.97 9.02
C ARG A 200 1.25 22.11 8.12
N ASN A 201 0.74 22.66 7.04
CA ASN A 201 -0.07 21.90 6.09
C ASN A 201 0.76 20.80 5.40
N ILE A 202 2.00 21.08 5.03
CA ILE A 202 2.90 20.08 4.45
C ILE A 202 3.18 18.96 5.45
N GLU A 203 3.51 19.31 6.70
CA GLU A 203 3.75 18.31 7.77
C GLU A 203 2.49 17.45 8.03
N LEU A 204 1.32 18.10 8.07
CA LEU A 204 0.05 17.38 8.25
C LEU A 204 -0.24 16.41 7.10
N HIS A 205 0.02 16.81 5.86
CA HIS A 205 -0.15 15.94 4.70
C HIS A 205 0.84 14.78 4.69
N HIS A 206 2.10 14.97 5.13
CA HIS A 206 3.07 13.90 5.29
C HIS A 206 2.62 12.92 6.38
N ALA A 207 2.29 13.43 7.57
CA ALA A 207 1.81 12.59 8.67
C ALA A 207 0.55 11.80 8.30
N LYS A 208 -0.40 12.42 7.58
CA LYS A 208 -1.59 11.73 7.10
C LYS A 208 -1.26 10.58 6.14
N ARG A 209 -0.34 10.79 5.19
CA ARG A 209 0.10 9.72 4.26
C ARG A 209 0.77 8.57 4.98
N GLU A 210 1.66 8.87 5.93
CA GLU A 210 2.31 7.84 6.74
C GLU A 210 1.29 7.01 7.54
N MET A 211 0.29 7.66 8.12
CA MET A 211 -0.80 6.97 8.82
C MET A 211 -1.63 6.09 7.87
N GLU A 212 -1.95 6.56 6.66
CA GLU A 212 -2.69 5.78 5.65
C GLU A 212 -1.89 4.55 5.19
N GLU A 213 -0.57 4.70 4.98
CA GLU A 213 0.30 3.57 4.64
C GLU A 213 0.42 2.55 5.78
N GLN A 214 0.55 3.02 7.02
CA GLN A 214 0.59 2.14 8.20
C GLN A 214 -0.73 1.40 8.38
N ALA A 215 -1.86 2.08 8.23
CA ALA A 215 -3.19 1.48 8.30
C ALA A 215 -3.38 0.38 7.23
N ALA A 216 -2.95 0.64 5.99
CA ALA A 216 -3.02 -0.36 4.92
C ALA A 216 -2.15 -1.60 5.21
N ARG A 217 -0.92 -1.42 5.71
CA ARG A 217 -0.04 -2.53 6.12
C ARG A 217 -0.64 -3.34 7.27
N LEU A 218 -1.21 -2.67 8.26
CA LEU A 218 -1.86 -3.33 9.40
C LEU A 218 -3.07 -4.13 8.95
N GLN A 219 -3.89 -3.58 8.07
CA GLN A 219 -5.05 -4.26 7.52
C GLN A 219 -4.64 -5.53 6.76
N GLN A 220 -3.61 -5.44 5.92
CA GLN A 220 -3.08 -6.59 5.20
C GLN A 220 -2.56 -7.67 6.16
N ALA A 221 -1.82 -7.29 7.21
CA ALA A 221 -1.33 -8.23 8.21
C ALA A 221 -2.47 -8.91 8.97
N LEU A 222 -3.53 -8.18 9.29
CA LEU A 222 -4.73 -8.75 9.94
C LEU A 222 -5.46 -9.75 9.04
N GLU A 223 -5.57 -9.45 7.74
CA GLU A 223 -6.17 -10.39 6.76
C GLU A 223 -5.34 -11.68 6.63
N ASP A 224 -4.00 -11.56 6.62
CA ASP A 224 -3.12 -12.72 6.56
C ASP A 224 -3.24 -13.58 7.82
N ILE A 225 -3.25 -12.96 9.01
CA ILE A 225 -3.47 -13.67 10.28
C ILE A 225 -4.82 -14.38 10.28
N ARG A 226 -5.89 -13.69 9.84
CA ARG A 226 -7.23 -14.27 9.79
C ARG A 226 -7.29 -15.49 8.87
N ARG A 227 -6.65 -15.43 7.69
CA ARG A 227 -6.57 -16.58 6.78
C ARG A 227 -5.86 -17.78 7.41
N VAL A 228 -4.78 -17.54 8.16
CA VAL A 228 -4.07 -18.59 8.89
C VAL A 228 -4.96 -19.19 9.98
N GLU A 229 -5.69 -18.36 10.71
CA GLU A 229 -6.57 -18.78 11.79
C GLU A 229 -7.78 -19.58 11.27
N GLU A 230 -8.38 -19.14 10.15
CA GLU A 230 -9.46 -19.87 9.46
C GLU A 230 -9.00 -21.26 8.99
N ARG A 231 -7.81 -21.36 8.38
CA ARG A 231 -7.22 -22.65 8.00
C ARG A 231 -6.99 -23.55 9.22
N LYS A 232 -6.44 -22.99 10.31
CA LYS A 232 -6.20 -23.75 11.54
C LYS A 232 -7.51 -24.25 12.15
N SER A 233 -8.55 -23.44 12.20
CA SER A 233 -9.86 -23.83 12.70
C SER A 233 -10.52 -24.91 11.85
N HIS A 234 -10.44 -24.78 10.53
CA HIS A 234 -10.94 -25.78 9.59
C HIS A 234 -10.23 -27.12 9.76
N TYR A 235 -8.92 -27.08 9.86
CA TYR A 235 -8.08 -28.27 10.14
C TYR A 235 -8.49 -28.97 11.44
N MET A 236 -8.62 -28.21 12.55
CA MET A 236 -9.05 -28.79 13.84
C MET A 236 -10.42 -29.41 13.77
N GLN A 237 -11.38 -28.81 13.05
CA GLN A 237 -12.71 -29.36 12.87
C GLN A 237 -12.72 -30.68 12.12
N ILE A 238 -11.97 -30.78 10.99
CA ILE A 238 -11.87 -32.02 10.22
C ILE A 238 -11.19 -33.10 11.04
N SER A 239 -10.06 -32.79 11.71
CA SER A 239 -9.34 -33.72 12.58
C SER A 239 -10.23 -34.30 13.67
N ALA A 240 -10.98 -33.42 14.36
CA ALA A 240 -11.90 -33.86 15.42
C ALA A 240 -13.02 -34.76 14.85
N HIS A 241 -13.50 -34.51 13.64
CA HIS A 241 -14.51 -35.35 13.00
C HIS A 241 -13.96 -36.72 12.62
N GLN A 242 -12.73 -36.78 12.09
CA GLN A 242 -12.06 -38.02 11.70
C GLN A 242 -11.72 -38.92 12.91
N LEU A 243 -11.36 -38.33 14.05
CA LEU A 243 -11.14 -39.07 15.29
C LEU A 243 -12.45 -39.56 15.92
N ARG A 244 -13.53 -38.79 15.85
CA ARG A 244 -14.82 -39.15 16.44
C ARG A 244 -15.46 -40.38 15.81
N SER A 245 -15.32 -40.56 14.49
CA SER A 245 -15.94 -41.66 13.74
C SER A 245 -15.45 -43.04 14.21
N PRO A 246 -14.13 -43.38 14.18
CA PRO A 246 -13.62 -44.66 14.65
C PRO A 246 -13.88 -44.89 16.14
N LEU A 247 -13.73 -43.83 16.98
CA LEU A 247 -14.06 -43.91 18.41
C LEU A 247 -15.53 -44.30 18.66
N GLY A 248 -16.46 -43.73 17.88
CA GLY A 248 -17.87 -44.06 17.94
C GLY A 248 -18.13 -45.54 17.59
N THR A 249 -17.45 -46.07 16.55
CA THR A 249 -17.55 -47.45 16.15
C THR A 249 -17.00 -48.37 17.22
N ILE A 250 -15.81 -48.11 17.76
CA ILE A 250 -15.19 -48.92 18.85
C ILE A 250 -16.14 -48.92 20.05
N LYS A 251 -16.64 -47.79 20.49
CA LYS A 251 -17.59 -47.66 21.60
C LYS A 251 -18.84 -48.51 21.38
N THR A 252 -19.42 -48.47 20.19
CA THR A 252 -20.63 -49.23 19.84
C THR A 252 -20.34 -50.72 19.83
N THR A 253 -19.21 -51.16 19.22
CA THR A 253 -18.79 -52.56 19.16
C THR A 253 -18.61 -53.14 20.56
N LEU A 254 -17.84 -52.40 21.42
CA LEU A 254 -17.65 -52.84 22.80
C LEU A 254 -18.94 -52.88 23.62
N ARG A 255 -19.89 -51.98 23.36
CA ARG A 255 -21.19 -51.97 24.06
C ARG A 255 -22.04 -53.21 23.68
N VAL A 256 -22.06 -53.56 22.37
CA VAL A 256 -22.77 -54.77 21.89
C VAL A 256 -22.28 -56.06 22.56
N LEU A 257 -20.94 -56.13 22.82
CA LEU A 257 -20.34 -57.24 23.56
C LEU A 257 -20.69 -57.18 25.05
N LEU A 258 -20.57 -56.00 25.68
CA LEU A 258 -20.80 -55.82 27.13
C LEU A 258 -22.29 -56.04 27.52
N ASP A 259 -23.20 -55.62 26.64
CA ASP A 259 -24.64 -55.76 26.87
C ASP A 259 -25.14 -57.19 26.58
N GLY A 260 -24.24 -58.11 26.18
CA GLY A 260 -24.53 -59.50 25.98
C GLY A 260 -25.24 -59.84 24.65
N TYR A 261 -25.35 -58.87 23.73
CA TYR A 261 -25.98 -59.16 22.41
C TYR A 261 -25.18 -60.09 21.55
N VAL A 262 -23.88 -60.22 21.77
CA VAL A 262 -22.95 -61.12 21.13
C VAL A 262 -22.03 -61.71 22.17
N ASP A 263 -21.94 -63.03 22.25
CA ASP A 263 -20.99 -63.71 23.11
C ASP A 263 -19.57 -63.45 22.66
N PRO A 264 -18.70 -62.85 23.50
CA PRO A 264 -17.31 -62.54 23.15
C PRO A 264 -16.48 -63.77 22.77
N SER A 265 -16.81 -64.97 23.29
CA SER A 265 -16.13 -66.25 22.99
C SER A 265 -16.59 -66.87 21.67
N SER A 266 -17.69 -66.38 21.08
CA SER A 266 -18.17 -66.85 19.79
C SER A 266 -17.29 -66.35 18.63
N GLU A 267 -17.32 -67.04 17.49
CA GLU A 267 -16.64 -66.59 16.27
C GLU A 267 -17.08 -65.19 15.86
N LYS A 268 -18.36 -64.86 16.06
CA LYS A 268 -18.91 -63.53 15.81
C LYS A 268 -18.32 -62.48 16.82
N GLY A 269 -18.23 -62.83 18.09
CA GLY A 269 -17.64 -61.97 19.12
C GLY A 269 -16.19 -61.68 18.85
N ARG A 270 -15.41 -62.68 18.41
CA ARG A 270 -14.02 -62.54 18.03
C ARG A 270 -13.88 -61.59 16.84
N LYS A 271 -14.70 -61.68 15.79
CA LYS A 271 -14.70 -60.73 14.66
C LYS A 271 -15.01 -59.30 15.09
N PHE A 272 -15.91 -59.13 16.06
CA PHE A 272 -16.20 -57.77 16.64
C PHE A 272 -14.99 -57.19 17.38
N LEU A 273 -14.28 -58.03 18.15
CA LEU A 273 -13.08 -57.62 18.85
C LEU A 273 -11.92 -57.29 17.87
N GLU A 274 -11.68 -58.16 16.87
CA GLU A 274 -10.71 -57.91 15.81
C GLU A 274 -11.03 -56.60 15.05
N GLY A 275 -12.27 -56.36 14.70
CA GLY A 275 -12.68 -55.11 14.07
C GLY A 275 -12.56 -53.86 14.99
N ALA A 276 -12.66 -54.06 16.30
CA ALA A 276 -12.40 -52.96 17.23
C ALA A 276 -10.91 -52.63 17.33
N VAL A 277 -10.03 -53.67 17.32
CA VAL A 277 -8.57 -53.48 17.26
C VAL A 277 -8.17 -52.78 15.99
N GLU A 278 -8.65 -53.21 14.80
CA GLU A 278 -8.39 -52.54 13.53
C GLU A 278 -8.73 -51.04 13.59
N ARG A 279 -9.83 -50.67 14.27
CA ARG A 279 -10.24 -49.25 14.45
C ARG A 279 -9.33 -48.47 15.41
N VAL A 280 -8.74 -49.14 16.41
CA VAL A 280 -7.72 -48.54 17.27
C VAL A 280 -6.46 -48.27 16.47
N ASP A 281 -6.02 -49.24 15.64
CA ASP A 281 -4.83 -49.09 14.80
C ASP A 281 -5.01 -47.97 13.77
N GLU A 282 -6.21 -47.84 13.15
CA GLU A 282 -6.58 -46.71 12.29
C GLU A 282 -6.49 -45.38 13.03
N LEU A 283 -6.95 -45.32 14.27
CA LEU A 283 -6.91 -44.13 15.12
C LEU A 283 -5.47 -43.73 15.46
N LEU A 284 -4.63 -44.70 15.80
CA LEU A 284 -3.20 -44.47 16.08
C LEU A 284 -2.46 -43.96 14.85
N ALA A 285 -2.79 -44.47 13.65
CA ALA A 285 -2.23 -43.97 12.39
C ALA A 285 -2.65 -42.49 12.13
N ILE A 286 -3.93 -42.14 12.34
CA ILE A 286 -4.39 -40.73 12.22
C ILE A 286 -3.62 -39.82 13.17
N VAL A 287 -3.46 -40.24 14.44
CA VAL A 287 -2.73 -39.45 15.45
C VAL A 287 -1.25 -39.30 15.06
N GLY A 288 -0.64 -40.40 14.55
CA GLY A 288 0.73 -40.37 14.06
C GLY A 288 0.93 -39.36 12.94
N ASP A 289 0.06 -39.41 11.92
CA ASP A 289 0.11 -38.46 10.77
C ASP A 289 -0.14 -37.01 11.20
N LEU A 290 -1.05 -36.78 12.17
CA LEU A 290 -1.30 -35.45 12.72
C LEU A 290 -0.09 -34.88 13.45
N LEU A 291 0.60 -35.71 14.22
CA LEU A 291 1.83 -35.33 14.92
C LEU A 291 2.96 -35.04 13.94
N GLU A 292 3.09 -35.86 12.87
CA GLU A 292 4.11 -35.66 11.84
C GLU A 292 3.84 -34.37 11.05
N LEU A 293 2.59 -34.10 10.67
CA LEU A 293 2.20 -32.86 10.03
C LEU A 293 2.50 -31.63 10.92
N ALA A 294 2.24 -31.76 12.24
CA ALA A 294 2.57 -30.69 13.20
C ALA A 294 4.09 -30.46 13.29
N LYS A 295 4.88 -31.55 13.32
CA LYS A 295 6.35 -31.46 13.34
C LYS A 295 6.90 -30.82 12.06
N VAL A 296 6.41 -31.23 10.89
CA VAL A 296 6.82 -30.64 9.61
C VAL A 296 6.52 -29.15 9.60
N ARG A 297 5.34 -28.73 10.05
CA ARG A 297 4.94 -27.31 10.12
C ARG A 297 5.74 -26.48 11.12
N GLU A 298 6.02 -27.01 12.32
CA GLU A 298 6.89 -26.36 13.29
C GLU A 298 8.37 -26.50 12.97
N GLY A 299 8.74 -27.65 12.41
CA GLY A 299 10.12 -28.05 12.17
C GLY A 299 10.80 -27.28 11.06
N LEU A 300 10.07 -26.84 10.05
CA LEU A 300 10.62 -26.09 8.91
C LEU A 300 11.28 -24.77 9.32
N GLU A 301 10.83 -24.16 10.43
CA GLU A 301 11.50 -22.99 11.01
C GLU A 301 12.72 -23.33 11.89
N LYS A 302 12.79 -24.55 12.44
CA LYS A 302 13.79 -24.97 13.44
C LYS A 302 14.57 -26.25 13.08
N ALA A 303 14.25 -26.88 11.92
CA ALA A 303 14.85 -28.14 11.54
C ALA A 303 16.38 -28.05 11.35
N PRO A 304 17.12 -29.09 11.72
CA PRO A 304 18.54 -29.20 11.41
C PRO A 304 18.72 -29.50 9.91
N TRP A 305 18.74 -28.48 9.10
CA TRP A 305 19.05 -28.59 7.68
C TRP A 305 20.44 -29.17 7.50
N ALA A 306 20.54 -30.37 6.92
CA ALA A 306 21.79 -31.00 6.56
C ALA A 306 22.28 -30.50 5.19
N ARG A 307 23.60 -30.46 5.01
CA ARG A 307 24.23 -30.23 3.71
C ARG A 307 24.53 -31.53 3.01
N ASN A 308 24.51 -31.49 1.67
CA ASN A 308 24.91 -32.61 0.82
C ASN A 308 24.08 -33.89 1.07
N VAL A 309 22.77 -33.78 1.10
CA VAL A 309 21.86 -34.91 1.27
C VAL A 309 21.86 -35.78 0.00
N ASN A 310 22.35 -36.99 0.11
CA ASN A 310 22.43 -37.94 -1.00
C ASN A 310 21.09 -38.67 -1.19
N LEU A 311 20.32 -38.26 -2.22
CA LEU A 311 19.02 -38.86 -2.52
C LEU A 311 19.13 -40.34 -2.98
N ASN A 312 20.21 -40.72 -3.66
CA ASN A 312 20.39 -42.09 -4.07
C ASN A 312 20.47 -43.02 -2.87
N GLN A 313 21.26 -42.67 -1.85
CA GLN A 313 21.37 -43.44 -0.62
C GLN A 313 20.04 -43.47 0.15
N LEU A 314 19.40 -42.29 0.31
CA LEU A 314 18.13 -42.17 1.00
C LEU A 314 17.04 -43.07 0.36
N LEU A 315 16.94 -43.08 -0.98
CA LEU A 315 15.99 -43.94 -1.69
C LEU A 315 16.36 -45.40 -1.58
N ALA A 316 17.67 -45.78 -1.56
CA ALA A 316 18.09 -47.14 -1.35
C ALA A 316 17.72 -47.64 0.05
N ASP A 317 17.95 -46.85 1.09
CA ASP A 317 17.59 -47.20 2.46
C ASP A 317 16.07 -47.40 2.61
N ILE A 318 15.25 -46.60 1.92
CA ILE A 318 13.77 -46.76 1.86
C ILE A 318 13.39 -48.06 1.17
N PHE A 319 14.09 -48.45 0.08
CA PHE A 319 13.84 -49.72 -0.59
C PHE A 319 14.08 -50.89 0.35
N ASP A 320 15.21 -50.91 1.03
CA ASP A 320 15.56 -51.96 1.99
C ASP A 320 14.53 -52.06 3.12
N SER A 321 14.00 -50.95 3.59
CA SER A 321 12.98 -50.91 4.67
C SER A 321 11.62 -51.44 4.21
N LEU A 322 11.25 -51.23 2.93
CA LEU A 322 9.92 -51.56 2.40
C LEU A 322 9.89 -52.88 1.61
N GLU A 323 11.02 -53.50 1.37
CA GLU A 323 11.14 -54.82 0.70
C GLU A 323 10.25 -55.91 1.35
N PRO A 324 10.21 -56.04 2.71
CA PRO A 324 9.35 -57.04 3.34
C PRO A 324 7.85 -56.80 3.09
N ALA A 325 7.44 -55.55 2.99
CA ALA A 325 6.04 -55.19 2.72
C ALA A 325 5.66 -55.48 1.25
N ALA A 326 6.59 -55.27 0.32
CA ALA A 326 6.39 -55.58 -1.07
C ALA A 326 6.37 -57.12 -1.29
N ASP A 327 7.26 -57.88 -0.64
CA ASP A 327 7.31 -59.33 -0.71
C ASP A 327 6.04 -59.99 -0.18
N ALA A 328 5.47 -59.47 0.90
CA ALA A 328 4.20 -59.95 1.45
C ALA A 328 3.03 -59.87 0.43
N LYS A 329 3.13 -58.99 -0.56
CA LYS A 329 2.18 -58.87 -1.68
C LYS A 329 2.68 -59.49 -3.00
N ASN A 330 3.86 -60.17 -2.97
CA ASN A 330 4.54 -60.62 -4.17
C ASN A 330 4.80 -59.53 -5.20
N LEU A 331 5.03 -58.31 -4.76
CA LEU A 331 5.39 -57.16 -5.60
C LEU A 331 6.90 -57.07 -5.74
N ARG A 332 7.35 -56.69 -6.94
CA ARG A 332 8.76 -56.42 -7.18
C ARG A 332 9.05 -54.96 -7.11
N LEU A 333 9.91 -54.51 -6.19
CA LEU A 333 10.47 -53.18 -6.16
C LEU A 333 11.63 -53.06 -7.15
N VAL A 334 11.56 -52.10 -8.07
CA VAL A 334 12.57 -51.95 -9.14
C VAL A 334 13.21 -50.56 -9.03
N PRO A 335 14.46 -50.43 -8.54
CA PRO A 335 15.19 -49.19 -8.56
C PRO A 335 15.76 -48.90 -9.95
N ASP A 336 15.55 -47.71 -10.51
CA ASP A 336 16.19 -47.22 -11.74
C ASP A 336 16.84 -45.85 -11.46
N PHE A 337 17.97 -45.87 -10.75
CA PHE A 337 18.69 -44.66 -10.36
C PHE A 337 19.80 -44.35 -11.37
N ARG A 338 19.64 -43.28 -12.18
CA ARG A 338 20.67 -42.84 -13.14
C ARG A 338 21.17 -41.45 -12.78
N GLY A 339 22.45 -41.34 -12.51
CA GLY A 339 23.10 -40.14 -12.05
C GLY A 339 23.14 -40.05 -10.52
N VAL A 340 23.95 -39.16 -10.03
CA VAL A 340 24.10 -38.86 -8.60
C VAL A 340 23.32 -37.57 -8.27
N ALA A 341 22.34 -37.70 -7.42
CA ALA A 341 21.51 -36.58 -6.97
C ALA A 341 21.84 -36.24 -5.51
N VAL A 342 22.52 -35.13 -5.31
CA VAL A 342 22.86 -34.60 -3.99
C VAL A 342 22.23 -33.25 -3.84
N LEU A 343 21.33 -33.10 -2.87
CA LEU A 343 20.75 -31.79 -2.49
C LEU A 343 21.77 -31.02 -1.67
N GLU A 344 21.98 -29.76 -2.03
CA GLU A 344 22.86 -28.87 -1.27
C GLU A 344 22.38 -28.69 0.18
N TYR A 345 21.06 -28.64 0.38
CA TYR A 345 20.40 -28.57 1.68
C TYR A 345 19.14 -29.43 1.71
N GLY A 346 18.87 -30.06 2.84
CA GLY A 346 17.66 -30.82 3.08
C GLY A 346 17.51 -31.22 4.53
N VAL A 347 16.32 -31.68 4.88
CA VAL A 347 16.01 -32.29 6.19
C VAL A 347 15.81 -33.80 5.96
N PRO A 348 16.82 -34.66 6.20
CA PRO A 348 16.75 -36.06 5.83
C PRO A 348 15.53 -36.80 6.41
N PRO A 349 15.15 -36.66 7.70
CA PRO A 349 13.97 -37.36 8.24
C PRO A 349 12.67 -37.02 7.48
N ASP A 350 12.47 -35.74 7.12
CA ASP A 350 11.27 -35.30 6.42
C ASP A 350 11.23 -35.84 4.99
N LEU A 351 12.40 -35.87 4.29
CA LEU A 351 12.52 -36.47 2.97
C LEU A 351 12.31 -37.99 2.99
N VAL A 352 12.82 -38.69 4.01
CA VAL A 352 12.56 -40.12 4.21
C VAL A 352 11.07 -40.33 4.34
N TYR A 353 10.39 -39.63 5.24
CA TYR A 353 8.93 -39.73 5.42
C TYR A 353 8.17 -39.49 4.11
N ALA A 354 8.55 -38.45 3.35
CA ALA A 354 7.87 -38.13 2.09
C ALA A 354 8.02 -39.24 1.05
N PHE A 355 9.22 -39.77 0.85
CA PHE A 355 9.45 -40.82 -0.14
C PHE A 355 8.94 -42.19 0.31
N GLU A 356 9.05 -42.55 1.60
CA GLU A 356 8.41 -43.76 2.17
C GLU A 356 6.92 -43.75 1.89
N ASN A 357 6.23 -42.62 2.18
CA ASN A 357 4.80 -42.48 1.96
C ASN A 357 4.39 -42.68 0.48
N LEU A 358 5.20 -42.18 -0.47
CA LEU A 358 4.94 -42.41 -1.90
C LEU A 358 5.13 -43.86 -2.30
N VAL A 359 6.18 -44.51 -1.81
CA VAL A 359 6.48 -45.93 -2.13
C VAL A 359 5.49 -46.87 -1.43
N GLU A 360 5.14 -46.62 -0.17
CA GLU A 360 4.10 -47.36 0.55
C GLU A 360 2.73 -47.24 -0.15
N ASN A 361 2.36 -46.06 -0.62
CA ASN A 361 1.15 -45.89 -1.41
C ASN A 361 1.19 -46.69 -2.71
N ALA A 362 2.33 -46.73 -3.41
CA ALA A 362 2.50 -47.53 -4.61
C ALA A 362 2.38 -49.05 -4.30
N ILE A 363 2.97 -49.55 -3.19
CA ILE A 363 2.81 -50.93 -2.74
C ILE A 363 1.36 -51.21 -2.33
N LYS A 364 0.74 -50.31 -1.58
CA LYS A 364 -0.62 -50.46 -1.04
C LYS A 364 -1.67 -50.62 -2.14
N TYR A 365 -1.60 -49.75 -3.16
CA TYR A 365 -2.59 -49.69 -4.23
C TYR A 365 -2.25 -50.53 -5.46
N SER A 366 -1.09 -51.16 -5.54
CA SER A 366 -0.72 -52.11 -6.59
C SER A 366 -1.49 -53.41 -6.45
N GLU A 367 -1.72 -54.06 -7.59
CA GLU A 367 -2.24 -55.44 -7.65
C GLU A 367 -1.14 -56.43 -7.27
N GLN A 368 -1.55 -57.60 -6.71
CA GLN A 368 -0.64 -58.65 -6.32
C GLN A 368 0.17 -59.19 -7.52
N GLY A 369 1.46 -59.38 -7.36
CA GLY A 369 2.37 -59.89 -8.42
C GLY A 369 2.81 -58.79 -9.40
N GLY A 370 2.50 -57.55 -9.17
CA GLY A 370 2.89 -56.39 -9.98
C GLY A 370 4.34 -55.93 -9.71
N GLU A 371 4.63 -54.73 -10.21
CA GLU A 371 5.89 -54.03 -9.98
C GLU A 371 5.70 -52.59 -9.59
N VAL A 372 6.51 -52.09 -8.68
CA VAL A 372 6.67 -50.68 -8.33
C VAL A 372 8.06 -50.26 -8.78
N VAL A 373 8.11 -49.28 -9.68
CA VAL A 373 9.37 -48.73 -10.21
C VAL A 373 9.63 -47.36 -9.62
N VAL A 374 10.81 -47.15 -9.03
CA VAL A 374 11.27 -45.85 -8.60
C VAL A 374 12.44 -45.41 -9.46
N GLU A 375 12.18 -44.38 -10.21
CA GLU A 375 13.16 -43.80 -11.13
C GLU A 375 13.74 -42.51 -10.52
N LEU A 376 15.07 -42.38 -10.57
CA LEU A 376 15.77 -41.13 -10.21
C LEU A 376 16.56 -40.63 -11.42
N ARG A 377 16.34 -39.40 -11.84
CA ARG A 377 17.08 -38.70 -12.89
C ARG A 377 17.50 -37.33 -12.43
N VAL A 378 18.60 -36.85 -12.96
CA VAL A 378 18.99 -35.44 -12.84
C VAL A 378 18.71 -34.76 -14.17
N VAL A 379 17.81 -33.76 -14.15
CA VAL A 379 17.38 -32.99 -15.34
C VAL A 379 17.42 -31.53 -15.00
N ASP A 380 18.11 -30.73 -15.78
CA ASP A 380 18.18 -29.25 -15.64
C ASP A 380 18.54 -28.76 -14.22
N GLY A 381 19.47 -29.43 -13.55
CA GLY A 381 19.89 -29.08 -12.20
C GLY A 381 18.88 -29.42 -11.10
N ARG A 382 17.88 -30.25 -11.42
CA ARG A 382 16.89 -30.80 -10.49
C ARG A 382 17.00 -32.33 -10.40
N ALA A 383 16.77 -32.87 -9.23
CA ALA A 383 16.49 -34.27 -9.04
C ALA A 383 15.01 -34.53 -9.35
N ARG A 384 14.72 -35.40 -10.30
CA ARG A 384 13.38 -35.88 -10.60
C ARG A 384 13.24 -37.31 -10.15
N VAL A 385 12.36 -37.54 -9.17
CA VAL A 385 12.03 -38.90 -8.69
C VAL A 385 10.62 -39.24 -9.18
N ARG A 386 10.46 -40.42 -9.78
CA ARG A 386 9.17 -40.94 -10.26
C ARG A 386 8.87 -42.25 -9.58
N VAL A 387 7.79 -42.33 -8.83
CA VAL A 387 7.27 -43.55 -8.23
C VAL A 387 6.10 -44.04 -9.07
N MET A 388 6.26 -45.20 -9.71
CA MET A 388 5.34 -45.73 -10.70
C MET A 388 4.74 -47.04 -10.24
N ASP A 389 3.43 -47.10 -10.10
CA ASP A 389 2.70 -48.32 -9.78
C ASP A 389 1.85 -48.82 -10.97
N ARG A 390 1.36 -50.07 -10.88
CA ARG A 390 0.35 -50.66 -11.77
C ARG A 390 -0.88 -51.05 -10.98
N GLY A 391 -1.38 -50.11 -10.18
CA GLY A 391 -2.52 -50.31 -9.31
C GLY A 391 -3.82 -49.79 -9.87
N ILE A 392 -4.74 -49.47 -8.96
CA ILE A 392 -6.10 -49.02 -9.24
C ILE A 392 -6.17 -47.63 -9.95
N GLY A 393 -5.04 -46.93 -10.04
CA GLY A 393 -4.96 -45.56 -10.60
C GLY A 393 -5.74 -44.51 -9.80
N ILE A 394 -5.66 -43.26 -10.26
CA ILE A 394 -6.38 -42.12 -9.68
C ILE A 394 -7.30 -41.56 -10.77
N PRO A 395 -8.58 -41.29 -10.46
CA PRO A 395 -9.47 -40.56 -11.38
C PRO A 395 -8.87 -39.22 -11.80
N GLU A 396 -9.02 -38.87 -13.08
CA GLU A 396 -8.38 -37.71 -13.67
C GLU A 396 -8.80 -36.38 -12.96
N GLU A 397 -10.09 -36.30 -12.59
CA GLU A 397 -10.66 -35.17 -11.84
C GLU A 397 -10.11 -35.01 -10.41
N MET A 398 -9.39 -36.04 -9.91
CA MET A 398 -8.84 -36.02 -8.54
C MET A 398 -7.33 -35.91 -8.47
N LEU A 399 -6.63 -35.84 -9.60
CA LEU A 399 -5.15 -35.82 -9.62
C LEU A 399 -4.54 -34.67 -8.82
N ASP A 400 -5.20 -33.51 -8.81
CA ASP A 400 -4.77 -32.35 -8.03
C ASP A 400 -5.27 -32.41 -6.57
N ASP A 401 -6.47 -32.94 -6.36
CA ASP A 401 -7.15 -32.95 -5.06
C ASP A 401 -6.60 -33.99 -4.08
N ILE A 402 -5.92 -35.05 -4.56
CA ILE A 402 -5.35 -36.09 -3.68
C ILE A 402 -4.27 -35.57 -2.73
N PHE A 403 -3.70 -34.41 -3.00
CA PHE A 403 -2.73 -33.74 -2.13
C PHE A 403 -3.39 -32.83 -1.08
N LEU A 404 -4.73 -32.73 -1.07
CA LEU A 404 -5.47 -32.03 -0.03
C LEU A 404 -5.62 -32.93 1.21
N GLU A 405 -5.65 -32.31 2.38
CA GLU A 405 -5.75 -33.01 3.65
C GLU A 405 -7.06 -33.80 3.75
N PHE A 406 -6.99 -35.05 4.24
CA PHE A 406 -8.10 -35.98 4.41
C PHE A 406 -8.83 -36.38 3.12
N VAL A 407 -8.28 -36.05 1.96
CA VAL A 407 -8.84 -36.44 0.67
C VAL A 407 -8.38 -37.85 0.30
N ARG A 408 -9.35 -38.70 -0.10
CA ARG A 408 -9.12 -40.04 -0.63
C ARG A 408 -10.00 -40.25 -1.85
N ALA A 409 -9.40 -40.76 -2.94
CA ALA A 409 -10.12 -41.06 -4.15
C ALA A 409 -11.24 -42.13 -3.89
N PRO A 410 -12.41 -42.06 -4.55
CA PRO A 410 -13.51 -43.02 -4.32
C PRO A 410 -13.14 -44.47 -4.59
N ASN A 411 -12.26 -44.72 -5.57
CA ASN A 411 -11.73 -46.07 -5.87
C ASN A 411 -10.77 -46.58 -4.78
N ALA A 412 -9.95 -45.69 -4.18
CA ALA A 412 -9.07 -46.03 -3.06
C ALA A 412 -9.87 -46.43 -1.81
N LYS A 413 -10.99 -45.71 -1.50
CA LYS A 413 -11.88 -46.06 -0.38
C LYS A 413 -12.56 -47.43 -0.55
N ARG A 414 -12.80 -47.85 -1.79
CA ARG A 414 -13.39 -49.16 -2.10
C ARG A 414 -12.33 -50.27 -2.07
N HIS A 415 -11.08 -49.96 -2.44
CA HIS A 415 -9.97 -50.93 -2.49
C HIS A 415 -9.48 -51.27 -1.08
N THR A 416 -9.30 -50.31 -0.22
CA THR A 416 -8.87 -50.51 1.17
C THR A 416 -9.57 -49.53 2.10
N ARG A 417 -9.89 -49.99 3.32
CA ARG A 417 -10.40 -49.16 4.39
C ARG A 417 -9.31 -48.33 5.06
N GLU A 418 -8.08 -48.80 5.00
CA GLU A 418 -6.91 -48.13 5.59
C GLU A 418 -6.51 -46.88 4.86
N GLY A 419 -6.01 -45.92 5.60
CA GLY A 419 -5.44 -44.65 5.11
C GLY A 419 -6.20 -43.43 5.60
N THR A 420 -5.42 -42.52 6.11
CA THR A 420 -5.88 -41.30 6.77
C THR A 420 -6.25 -40.19 5.79
N GLY A 421 -5.64 -40.20 4.59
CA GLY A 421 -5.69 -39.12 3.62
C GLY A 421 -4.78 -37.93 3.97
N LEU A 422 -3.86 -38.10 4.92
CA LEU A 422 -2.88 -37.08 5.30
C LEU A 422 -1.50 -37.29 4.64
N GLY A 423 -1.11 -38.53 4.34
CA GLY A 423 0.22 -38.81 3.85
C GLY A 423 0.64 -38.01 2.62
N LEU A 424 -0.21 -37.90 1.59
CA LEU A 424 0.12 -37.14 0.38
C LEU A 424 0.13 -35.61 0.63
N SER A 425 -0.66 -35.10 1.55
CA SER A 425 -0.60 -33.68 1.93
C SER A 425 0.70 -33.35 2.66
N ILE A 426 1.19 -34.25 3.52
CA ILE A 426 2.50 -34.12 4.17
C ILE A 426 3.63 -34.21 3.14
N VAL A 427 3.56 -35.14 2.20
CA VAL A 427 4.52 -35.21 1.07
C VAL A 427 4.61 -33.85 0.36
N LYS A 428 3.47 -33.27 0.00
CA LYS A 428 3.44 -31.96 -0.68
C LYS A 428 4.10 -30.88 0.17
N GLU A 429 3.76 -30.81 1.45
CA GLU A 429 4.30 -29.80 2.37
C GLU A 429 5.83 -29.94 2.54
N VAL A 430 6.33 -31.16 2.68
CA VAL A 430 7.77 -31.45 2.75
C VAL A 430 8.48 -31.04 1.46
N ILE A 431 7.96 -31.47 0.31
CA ILE A 431 8.61 -31.20 -0.99
C ILE A 431 8.61 -29.71 -1.32
N GLU A 432 7.50 -29.00 -1.08
CA GLU A 432 7.40 -27.56 -1.28
C GLU A 432 8.34 -26.79 -0.36
N ALA A 433 8.49 -27.23 0.89
CA ALA A 433 9.43 -26.65 1.84
C ALA A 433 10.90 -26.80 1.40
N HIS A 434 11.23 -27.87 0.66
CA HIS A 434 12.53 -28.08 0.05
C HIS A 434 12.67 -27.34 -1.32
N GLY A 435 11.75 -26.43 -1.67
CA GLY A 435 11.77 -25.69 -2.93
C GLY A 435 11.45 -26.53 -4.16
N GLY A 436 10.88 -27.71 -3.93
CA GLY A 436 10.47 -28.66 -4.95
C GLY A 436 9.00 -28.54 -5.37
N ARG A 437 8.56 -29.51 -6.16
CA ARG A 437 7.16 -29.72 -6.57
C ARG A 437 6.84 -31.19 -6.60
N VAL A 438 5.59 -31.55 -6.30
CA VAL A 438 5.05 -32.93 -6.42
C VAL A 438 3.72 -32.88 -7.17
N TRP A 439 3.49 -33.88 -8.02
CA TRP A 439 2.22 -34.06 -8.72
C TRP A 439 2.01 -35.53 -9.06
N ALA A 440 0.81 -35.88 -9.51
CA ALA A 440 0.48 -37.22 -9.97
C ALA A 440 0.11 -37.22 -11.44
N GLU A 441 0.44 -38.29 -12.15
CA GLU A 441 0.12 -38.53 -13.54
C GLU A 441 -0.48 -39.96 -13.69
N ARG A 442 -1.30 -40.16 -14.72
CA ARG A 442 -1.74 -41.49 -15.08
C ARG A 442 -0.62 -42.24 -15.76
N ARG A 443 -0.38 -43.50 -15.34
CA ARG A 443 0.55 -44.37 -16.01
C ARG A 443 -0.07 -44.96 -17.28
N GLU A 444 0.67 -44.98 -18.40
CA GLU A 444 0.26 -45.71 -19.61
C GLU A 444 0.11 -47.20 -19.30
N GLY A 445 -1.03 -47.78 -19.66
CA GLY A 445 -1.34 -49.18 -19.35
C GLY A 445 -1.96 -49.42 -17.97
N GLY A 446 -2.27 -48.35 -17.21
CA GLY A 446 -2.92 -48.37 -15.89
C GLY A 446 -1.97 -48.15 -14.74
N GLY A 447 -2.51 -47.63 -13.62
CA GLY A 447 -1.74 -47.26 -12.43
C GLY A 447 -1.49 -45.78 -12.32
N THR A 448 -0.60 -45.39 -11.40
CA THR A 448 -0.25 -43.98 -11.08
C THR A 448 1.27 -43.78 -11.24
N VAL A 449 1.64 -42.57 -11.56
CA VAL A 449 3.01 -42.02 -11.46
C VAL A 449 2.99 -40.83 -10.54
N PHE A 450 3.62 -40.92 -9.38
CA PHE A 450 3.92 -39.74 -8.56
C PHE A 450 5.26 -39.17 -9.00
N VAL A 451 5.32 -37.89 -9.26
CA VAL A 451 6.53 -37.21 -9.71
C VAL A 451 6.93 -36.16 -8.69
N VAL A 452 8.16 -36.21 -8.24
CA VAL A 452 8.79 -35.24 -7.34
C VAL A 452 9.95 -34.58 -8.05
N GLU A 453 10.01 -33.24 -8.00
CA GLU A 453 11.18 -32.47 -8.46
C GLU A 453 11.75 -31.66 -7.30
N LEU A 454 13.05 -31.83 -7.03
CA LEU A 454 13.80 -31.11 -6.01
C LEU A 454 14.98 -30.37 -6.63
N PRO A 455 15.26 -29.11 -6.26
CA PRO A 455 16.44 -28.41 -6.73
C PRO A 455 17.69 -28.99 -6.10
N LEU A 456 18.73 -29.30 -6.91
CA LEU A 456 20.00 -29.80 -6.39
C LEU A 456 20.84 -28.70 -5.74
N ARG A 457 20.66 -27.43 -6.19
CA ARG A 457 21.36 -26.25 -5.68
C ARG A 457 20.36 -25.21 -5.25
N GLY A 458 20.75 -24.41 -4.28
CA GLY A 458 19.96 -23.33 -3.71
C GLY A 458 19.60 -23.61 -2.24
N ASP A 459 19.39 -22.55 -1.51
CA ASP A 459 18.98 -22.60 -0.11
C ASP A 459 17.45 -22.42 -0.04
N PRO A 460 16.68 -23.50 0.14
CA PRO A 460 15.22 -23.42 0.23
C PRO A 460 14.74 -22.90 1.59
N ARG A 461 15.66 -22.71 2.57
CA ARG A 461 15.27 -22.21 3.89
C ARG A 461 14.52 -20.90 3.75
N PRO A 462 13.40 -20.71 4.46
CA PRO A 462 12.72 -19.43 4.49
C PRO A 462 13.71 -18.38 4.95
N ARG A 463 14.07 -17.44 4.07
CA ARG A 463 14.87 -16.28 4.46
C ARG A 463 14.13 -15.63 5.61
N SER A 464 14.71 -15.68 6.81
CA SER A 464 14.22 -14.89 7.93
C SER A 464 14.01 -13.49 7.37
N ARG A 465 12.75 -13.02 7.29
CA ARG A 465 12.47 -11.65 6.91
C ARG A 465 13.39 -10.81 7.78
N ASP A 466 14.35 -10.13 7.15
CA ASP A 466 15.28 -9.21 7.79
C ASP A 466 14.47 -8.25 8.68
N ARG A 467 14.35 -8.57 9.95
CA ARG A 467 13.79 -7.69 10.97
C ARG A 467 14.73 -6.51 11.29
N ASN A 468 15.88 -6.41 10.57
CA ASN A 468 16.91 -5.42 10.85
C ASN A 468 17.39 -4.59 9.65
N ALA A 469 16.67 -4.56 8.53
CA ALA A 469 16.96 -3.59 7.48
C ALA A 469 16.21 -2.27 7.76
N GLY A 470 16.70 -1.48 8.72
CA GLY A 470 16.08 -0.19 9.00
C GLY A 470 16.59 0.58 10.20
N VAL A 471 17.66 0.13 10.86
CA VAL A 471 18.31 0.96 11.90
C VAL A 471 19.77 1.18 11.54
N THR A 472 20.02 2.00 10.55
CA THR A 472 21.28 2.74 10.48
C THR A 472 21.23 3.78 11.58
N ARG A 473 21.89 3.50 12.70
CA ARG A 473 22.29 4.54 13.66
C ARG A 473 23.22 5.50 12.92
N GLU A 474 22.74 6.68 12.58
CA GLU A 474 23.60 7.82 12.41
C GLU A 474 24.18 8.17 13.78
N GLU A 475 25.47 7.92 13.97
CA GLU A 475 26.25 8.51 15.06
C GLU A 475 26.32 10.03 14.80
N PRO A 476 26.06 10.87 15.79
CA PRO A 476 26.30 12.29 15.67
C PRO A 476 27.80 12.51 15.72
N ALA A 477 28.37 13.04 14.63
CA ALA A 477 29.71 13.61 14.61
C ALA A 477 29.77 14.79 15.59
N SER A 478 30.73 14.72 16.49
CA SER A 478 31.16 15.73 17.45
C SER A 478 31.58 17.06 16.79
#